data_4b4d6926eadcb465dac0f8de037b9e34
#
_entry.id   4b4d6926eadcb465dac0f8de037b9e34
#
_cell.length_a   1.000
_cell.length_b   1.000
_cell.length_c   1.000
_cell.angle_alpha   90.00
_cell.angle_beta   90.00
_cell.angle_gamma   90.00
#
_symmetry.space_group_name_H-M   'P 1'
#
loop_
_entity.id
_entity.type
_entity.pdbx_description
1 polymer ?
#
loop_
_entity_poly.entity_id
_entity_poly.type
_entity_poly.pdbx_seq_one_letter_code
_entity_poly.pdbx_strand_id
1 'polypeptide(L)'
;MTVALFTHPACVLHEPGAWHPECPDRLRVVLRALEGEAFGPLLREEAPLATREQLERVHPRRYVDAILSTLPGAGGLVQLDADTAMSEHSAEAASRAAGGAAAAVDAVLDGWARAAFVATRPPGHHAEPNRPMGFCLFSNAAIAAQQARARGLRRIAVVDFDVHHGNGTQAAFFSDPDLFYASTHQHPCYPGTGMAKEQGVAGNVVNAPLPPGSGGQAFRAAWERTILPALDAFAPELLIVSAGFDAHAADPLADLRLHEDDFAWITAALVALADRRCEGRIVSLLEGGYDLSALAASAAVHVRGLMRL
;
A
#
# COMPACT_ATOMS: atom_id res chain seq x y z
N MET A 1 -18.46 8.97 8.71
CA MET A 1 -17.62 8.05 9.51
C MET A 1 -16.24 8.69 9.63
N THR A 2 -15.55 8.57 10.76
CA THR A 2 -14.26 9.22 10.98
C THR A 2 -13.15 8.47 10.24
N VAL A 3 -12.48 9.13 9.31
CA VAL A 3 -11.33 8.61 8.56
C VAL A 3 -10.13 9.51 8.81
N ALA A 4 -8.99 8.93 9.18
CA ALA A 4 -7.74 9.64 9.33
C ALA A 4 -6.98 9.67 8.00
N LEU A 5 -6.37 10.80 7.68
CA LEU A 5 -5.45 10.97 6.56
C LEU A 5 -4.06 11.28 7.10
N PHE A 6 -3.14 10.34 6.95
CA PHE A 6 -1.74 10.53 7.33
C PHE A 6 -0.92 10.94 6.12
N THR A 7 -0.15 12.02 6.24
CA THR A 7 0.80 12.48 5.23
C THR A 7 1.92 13.27 5.88
N HIS A 8 3.00 13.55 5.15
CA HIS A 8 4.07 14.44 5.62
C HIS A 8 4.77 15.15 4.47
N PRO A 9 5.14 16.43 4.60
CA PRO A 9 5.85 17.19 3.55
C PRO A 9 7.14 16.54 3.06
N ALA A 10 7.90 15.86 3.93
CA ALA A 10 9.11 15.13 3.55
C ALA A 10 8.86 14.08 2.46
N CYS A 11 7.65 13.50 2.39
CA CYS A 11 7.30 12.52 1.37
C CYS A 11 7.24 13.13 -0.04
N VAL A 12 7.04 14.45 -0.17
CA VAL A 12 7.11 15.19 -1.45
C VAL A 12 8.55 15.46 -1.85
N LEU A 13 9.49 15.45 -0.90
CA LEU A 13 10.90 15.74 -1.16
C LEU A 13 11.72 14.53 -1.61
N HIS A 14 11.15 13.32 -1.55
CA HIS A 14 11.75 12.14 -2.16
C HIS A 14 11.75 12.29 -3.68
N GLU A 15 12.94 12.34 -4.28
CA GLU A 15 13.15 12.57 -5.72
C GLU A 15 14.04 11.45 -6.29
N PRO A 16 13.46 10.39 -6.84
CA PRO A 16 14.23 9.23 -7.32
C PRO A 16 14.93 9.47 -8.65
N GLY A 17 14.78 10.65 -9.24
CA GLY A 17 15.46 11.07 -10.46
C GLY A 17 14.56 11.81 -11.44
N ALA A 18 15.17 12.59 -12.33
CA ALA A 18 14.45 13.28 -13.40
C ALA A 18 13.73 12.27 -14.31
N TRP A 19 12.48 12.54 -14.65
CA TRP A 19 11.63 11.68 -15.49
C TRP A 19 11.25 10.32 -14.87
N HIS A 20 11.53 10.11 -13.58
CA HIS A 20 11.11 8.90 -12.89
C HIS A 20 9.58 8.88 -12.73
N PRO A 21 8.89 7.77 -13.04
CA PRO A 21 7.44 7.71 -12.94
C PRO A 21 6.96 7.90 -11.49
N GLU A 22 7.68 7.35 -10.49
CA GLU A 22 7.43 7.58 -9.08
C GLU A 22 7.99 8.95 -8.67
N CYS A 23 7.28 10.02 -8.99
CA CYS A 23 7.71 11.41 -8.81
C CYS A 23 6.92 12.14 -7.71
N PRO A 24 7.43 13.26 -7.18
CA PRO A 24 6.76 14.08 -6.17
C PRO A 24 5.33 14.51 -6.52
N ASP A 25 5.05 14.73 -7.80
CA ASP A 25 3.72 15.17 -8.25
C ASP A 25 2.62 14.15 -7.99
N ARG A 26 2.96 12.86 -7.89
CA ARG A 26 2.00 11.82 -7.51
C ARG A 26 1.33 12.15 -6.16
N LEU A 27 2.11 12.46 -5.14
CA LEU A 27 1.54 12.84 -3.83
C LEU A 27 0.85 14.19 -3.87
N ARG A 28 1.39 15.16 -4.61
CA ARG A 28 0.76 16.50 -4.73
C ARG A 28 -0.64 16.43 -5.33
N VAL A 29 -0.86 15.62 -6.38
CA VAL A 29 -2.18 15.50 -7.00
C VAL A 29 -3.18 14.76 -6.11
N VAL A 30 -2.73 13.73 -5.39
CA VAL A 30 -3.58 13.03 -4.41
C VAL A 30 -4.01 13.99 -3.30
N LEU A 31 -3.08 14.70 -2.68
CA LEU A 31 -3.40 15.64 -1.59
C LEU A 31 -4.34 16.75 -2.07
N ARG A 32 -4.10 17.32 -3.26
CA ARG A 32 -4.98 18.33 -3.87
C ARG A 32 -6.38 17.78 -4.12
N ALA A 33 -6.52 16.55 -4.62
CA ALA A 33 -7.83 15.93 -4.83
C ALA A 33 -8.61 15.77 -3.52
N LEU A 34 -7.90 15.57 -2.39
CA LEU A 34 -8.49 15.43 -1.07
C LEU A 34 -8.71 16.77 -0.33
N GLU A 35 -8.47 17.93 -0.96
CA GLU A 35 -8.80 19.26 -0.40
C GLU A 35 -10.25 19.65 -0.65
N GLY A 36 -10.98 18.96 -1.56
CA GLY A 36 -12.36 19.26 -1.91
C GLY A 36 -13.29 19.20 -0.70
N GLU A 37 -14.42 19.93 -0.75
CA GLU A 37 -15.40 20.07 0.34
C GLU A 37 -15.87 18.71 0.92
N ALA A 38 -16.06 17.71 0.05
CA ALA A 38 -16.45 16.36 0.45
C ALA A 38 -15.47 15.69 1.41
N PHE A 39 -14.20 16.12 1.42
CA PHE A 39 -13.12 15.59 2.26
C PHE A 39 -12.85 16.44 3.50
N GLY A 40 -13.62 17.49 3.75
CA GLY A 40 -13.53 18.32 4.95
C GLY A 40 -13.59 17.53 6.27
N PRO A 41 -14.37 16.43 6.37
CA PRO A 41 -14.42 15.61 7.59
C PRO A 41 -13.20 14.71 7.85
N LEU A 42 -12.20 14.66 6.96
CA LEU A 42 -10.97 13.89 7.20
C LEU A 42 -10.18 14.46 8.38
N LEU A 43 -9.79 13.59 9.30
CA LEU A 43 -8.81 13.94 10.34
C LEU A 43 -7.41 13.90 9.73
N ARG A 44 -6.81 15.07 9.58
CA ARG A 44 -5.50 15.22 8.93
C ARG A 44 -4.40 15.18 9.97
N GLU A 45 -3.48 14.23 9.81
CA GLU A 45 -2.39 13.96 10.74
C GLU A 45 -1.05 13.95 10.01
N GLU A 46 -0.01 14.41 10.67
CA GLU A 46 1.35 14.24 10.18
C GLU A 46 1.83 12.81 10.44
N ALA A 47 2.35 12.17 9.39
CA ALA A 47 2.97 10.86 9.52
C ALA A 47 4.25 10.96 10.36
N PRO A 48 4.33 10.28 11.53
CA PRO A 48 5.53 10.31 12.35
C PRO A 48 6.67 9.54 11.67
N LEU A 49 7.89 9.73 12.14
CA LEU A 49 8.99 8.83 11.78
C LEU A 49 8.75 7.45 12.40
N ALA A 50 8.98 6.40 11.61
CA ALA A 50 9.00 5.06 12.18
C ALA A 50 10.12 4.93 13.20
N THR A 51 9.85 4.26 14.31
CA THR A 51 10.90 3.89 15.25
C THR A 51 11.76 2.78 14.63
N ARG A 52 13.00 2.69 15.06
CA ARG A 52 13.88 1.59 14.64
C ARG A 52 13.25 0.21 14.94
N GLU A 53 12.62 0.07 16.08
CA GLU A 53 11.93 -1.16 16.48
C GLU A 53 10.82 -1.52 15.48
N GLN A 54 10.00 -0.55 15.05
CA GLN A 54 8.95 -0.78 14.05
C GLN A 54 9.52 -1.29 12.72
N LEU A 55 10.62 -0.69 12.25
CA LEU A 55 11.30 -1.12 11.01
C LEU A 55 11.92 -2.52 11.17
N GLU A 56 12.57 -2.78 12.30
CA GLU A 56 13.29 -4.04 12.56
C GLU A 56 12.35 -5.24 12.81
N ARG A 57 11.06 -5.03 13.01
CA ARG A 57 10.06 -6.13 13.03
C ARG A 57 9.86 -6.79 11.66
N VAL A 58 10.23 -6.12 10.58
CA VAL A 58 10.09 -6.61 9.20
C VAL A 58 11.47 -6.76 8.54
N HIS A 59 12.31 -5.77 8.70
CA HIS A 59 13.60 -5.67 8.03
C HIS A 59 14.75 -5.96 8.99
N PRO A 60 15.75 -6.79 8.62
CA PRO A 60 16.92 -7.00 9.45
C PRO A 60 17.64 -5.69 9.75
N ARG A 61 18.17 -5.55 10.96
CA ARG A 61 18.88 -4.35 11.43
C ARG A 61 19.89 -3.80 10.42
N ARG A 62 20.70 -4.68 9.83
CA ARG A 62 21.70 -4.29 8.81
C ARG A 62 21.08 -3.58 7.60
N TYR A 63 19.87 -4.01 7.19
CA TYR A 63 19.13 -3.39 6.09
C TYR A 63 18.59 -2.01 6.49
N VAL A 64 17.99 -1.92 7.68
CA VAL A 64 17.52 -0.65 8.25
C VAL A 64 18.66 0.35 8.36
N ASP A 65 19.82 -0.09 8.88
CA ASP A 65 21.02 0.75 8.97
C ASP A 65 21.48 1.22 7.59
N ALA A 66 21.51 0.32 6.60
CA ALA A 66 21.90 0.68 5.24
C ALA A 66 20.99 1.76 4.62
N ILE A 67 19.67 1.57 4.70
CA ILE A 67 18.73 2.55 4.14
C ILE A 67 18.83 3.89 4.89
N LEU A 68 18.80 3.89 6.22
CA LEU A 68 18.80 5.14 7.01
C LEU A 68 20.13 5.89 6.95
N SER A 69 21.25 5.21 6.69
CA SER A 69 22.57 5.84 6.53
C SER A 69 22.89 6.27 5.09
N THR A 70 22.05 5.89 4.11
CA THR A 70 22.21 6.33 2.72
C THR A 70 21.71 7.77 2.60
N LEU A 71 22.61 8.72 2.65
CA LEU A 71 22.34 10.16 2.60
C LEU A 71 23.11 10.78 1.42
N PRO A 72 22.57 10.71 0.19
CA PRO A 72 23.17 11.41 -0.94
C PRO A 72 23.25 12.92 -0.64
N GLY A 73 24.33 13.55 -1.05
CA GLY A 73 24.43 15.01 -0.96
C GLY A 73 23.39 15.72 -1.84
N ALA A 74 23.28 17.04 -1.69
CA ALA A 74 22.32 17.85 -2.41
C ALA A 74 22.36 17.58 -3.94
N GLY A 75 21.23 17.20 -4.52
CA GLY A 75 21.12 16.83 -5.93
C GLY A 75 21.75 15.48 -6.32
N GLY A 76 22.32 14.74 -5.36
CA GLY A 76 22.88 13.41 -5.58
C GLY A 76 21.81 12.31 -5.56
N LEU A 77 22.10 11.20 -6.25
CA LEU A 77 21.32 9.96 -6.24
C LEU A 77 22.21 8.77 -5.92
N VAL A 78 21.69 7.86 -5.11
CA VAL A 78 22.29 6.55 -4.89
C VAL A 78 21.34 5.49 -5.43
N GLN A 79 21.78 4.78 -6.46
CA GLN A 79 21.03 3.69 -7.05
C GLN A 79 21.13 2.44 -6.15
N LEU A 80 19.99 1.88 -5.77
CA LEU A 80 19.92 0.69 -4.92
C LEU A 80 19.55 -0.58 -5.70
N ASP A 81 18.72 -0.42 -6.74
CA ASP A 81 18.33 -1.47 -7.68
C ASP A 81 18.18 -0.82 -9.08
N ALA A 82 17.82 -1.60 -10.10
CA ALA A 82 17.65 -1.12 -11.48
C ALA A 82 16.68 0.07 -11.60
N ASP A 83 15.69 0.14 -10.72
CA ASP A 83 14.59 1.10 -10.74
C ASP A 83 14.37 1.84 -9.41
N THR A 84 15.22 1.62 -8.41
CA THR A 84 15.04 2.17 -7.07
C THR A 84 16.24 3.00 -6.66
N ALA A 85 16.04 4.29 -6.46
CA ALA A 85 17.09 5.23 -6.09
C ALA A 85 16.73 6.05 -4.84
N MET A 86 17.73 6.52 -4.14
CA MET A 86 17.58 7.44 -3.00
C MET A 86 18.21 8.79 -3.32
N SER A 87 17.49 9.86 -3.02
CA SER A 87 17.95 11.24 -2.96
C SER A 87 18.16 11.69 -1.50
N GLU A 88 18.57 12.94 -1.31
CA GLU A 88 18.85 13.53 -0.01
C GLU A 88 17.75 13.29 1.06
N HIS A 89 16.47 13.37 0.66
CA HIS A 89 15.33 13.26 1.57
C HIS A 89 14.68 11.87 1.61
N SER A 90 15.19 10.91 0.85
CA SER A 90 14.53 9.60 0.69
C SER A 90 14.47 8.79 1.99
N ALA A 91 15.51 8.84 2.82
CA ALA A 91 15.54 8.11 4.09
C ALA A 91 14.47 8.64 5.06
N GLU A 92 14.30 9.96 5.16
CA GLU A 92 13.24 10.56 5.97
C GLU A 92 11.86 10.22 5.40
N ALA A 93 11.66 10.39 4.09
CA ALA A 93 10.38 10.09 3.44
C ALA A 93 9.96 8.63 3.66
N ALA A 94 10.88 7.67 3.48
CA ALA A 94 10.62 6.25 3.72
C ALA A 94 10.29 5.96 5.18
N SER A 95 11.00 6.60 6.13
CA SER A 95 10.71 6.47 7.55
C SER A 95 9.35 7.08 7.91
N ARG A 96 8.94 8.19 7.27
CA ARG A 96 7.61 8.79 7.43
C ARG A 96 6.51 7.91 6.84
N ALA A 97 6.73 7.29 5.68
CA ALA A 97 5.77 6.38 5.08
C ALA A 97 5.52 5.15 5.99
N ALA A 98 6.57 4.54 6.48
CA ALA A 98 6.48 3.42 7.41
C ALA A 98 5.87 3.82 8.77
N GLY A 99 6.27 4.98 9.31
CA GLY A 99 5.75 5.50 10.56
C GLY A 99 4.28 5.92 10.48
N GLY A 100 3.87 6.51 9.35
CA GLY A 100 2.47 6.81 9.06
C GLY A 100 1.61 5.55 8.97
N ALA A 101 2.13 4.49 8.35
CA ALA A 101 1.45 3.20 8.30
C ALA A 101 1.24 2.59 9.69
N ALA A 102 2.25 2.65 10.56
CA ALA A 102 2.14 2.19 11.94
C ALA A 102 1.17 3.07 12.77
N ALA A 103 1.25 4.40 12.63
CA ALA A 103 0.35 5.33 13.33
C ALA A 103 -1.10 5.18 12.89
N ALA A 104 -1.35 4.88 11.61
CA ALA A 104 -2.69 4.61 11.10
C ALA A 104 -3.30 3.35 11.74
N VAL A 105 -2.50 2.32 12.01
CA VAL A 105 -2.93 1.14 12.78
C VAL A 105 -3.30 1.54 14.19
N ASP A 106 -2.46 2.32 14.88
CA ASP A 106 -2.75 2.79 16.23
C ASP A 106 -4.05 3.60 16.27
N ALA A 107 -4.26 4.49 15.30
CA ALA A 107 -5.45 5.31 15.17
C ALA A 107 -6.75 4.48 15.12
N VAL A 108 -6.76 3.40 14.34
CA VAL A 108 -7.96 2.56 14.22
C VAL A 108 -8.12 1.60 15.41
N LEU A 109 -7.04 1.18 16.04
CA LEU A 109 -7.11 0.31 17.23
C LEU A 109 -7.49 1.10 18.49
N ASP A 110 -7.06 2.35 18.62
CA ASP A 110 -7.44 3.25 19.71
C ASP A 110 -8.86 3.82 19.53
N GLY A 111 -9.47 3.61 18.36
CA GLY A 111 -10.86 3.93 18.06
C GLY A 111 -11.15 5.42 17.79
N TRP A 112 -10.13 6.28 17.64
CA TRP A 112 -10.37 7.67 17.25
C TRP A 112 -10.56 7.86 15.75
N ALA A 113 -10.10 6.91 14.94
CA ALA A 113 -10.49 6.77 13.54
C ALA A 113 -11.01 5.36 13.30
N ARG A 114 -12.02 5.20 12.43
CA ARG A 114 -12.53 3.88 12.05
C ARG A 114 -11.80 3.31 10.86
N ALA A 115 -11.33 4.18 9.99
CA ALA A 115 -10.45 3.84 8.88
C ALA A 115 -9.36 4.89 8.75
N ALA A 116 -8.27 4.56 8.08
CA ALA A 116 -7.20 5.50 7.79
C ALA A 116 -6.73 5.33 6.34
N PHE A 117 -6.34 6.45 5.72
CA PHE A 117 -5.61 6.47 4.46
C PHE A 117 -4.24 7.12 4.68
N VAL A 118 -3.17 6.44 4.28
CA VAL A 118 -1.80 6.91 4.39
C VAL A 118 -1.35 7.35 3.00
N ALA A 119 -1.39 8.65 2.77
CA ALA A 119 -0.94 9.29 1.53
C ALA A 119 0.51 9.70 1.69
N THR A 120 1.42 8.78 1.44
CA THR A 120 2.87 8.98 1.58
C THR A 120 3.62 8.39 0.40
N ARG A 121 4.88 8.75 0.25
CA ARG A 121 5.89 8.23 -0.66
C ARG A 121 7.21 8.06 0.09
N PRO A 122 8.05 7.10 -0.31
CA PRO A 122 7.89 6.09 -1.37
C PRO A 122 6.82 5.03 -1.05
N PRO A 123 6.37 4.25 -2.07
CA PRO A 123 5.52 3.07 -1.88
C PRO A 123 6.26 1.96 -1.13
N GLY A 124 5.58 0.84 -0.82
CA GLY A 124 6.17 -0.16 0.06
C GLY A 124 6.05 -1.62 -0.36
N HIS A 125 5.07 -2.00 -1.16
CA HIS A 125 4.69 -3.40 -1.34
C HIS A 125 5.75 -4.28 -2.03
N HIS A 126 6.72 -3.69 -2.75
CA HIS A 126 7.82 -4.41 -3.38
C HIS A 126 9.04 -4.60 -2.48
N ALA A 127 9.21 -3.80 -1.41
CA ALA A 127 10.37 -3.93 -0.53
C ALA A 127 10.34 -5.28 0.20
N GLU A 128 11.27 -6.16 -0.18
CA GLU A 128 11.47 -7.45 0.51
C GLU A 128 12.14 -7.23 1.87
N PRO A 129 12.13 -8.19 2.78
CA PRO A 129 12.72 -8.00 4.10
C PRO A 129 14.16 -7.48 4.08
N ASN A 130 14.95 -7.82 3.06
CA ASN A 130 16.38 -7.45 2.97
C ASN A 130 16.79 -6.85 1.62
N ARG A 131 15.82 -6.41 0.80
CA ARG A 131 16.09 -5.87 -0.54
C ARG A 131 15.12 -4.75 -0.89
N PRO A 132 15.60 -3.52 -1.22
CA PRO A 132 14.79 -2.48 -1.82
C PRO A 132 14.62 -2.79 -3.30
N MET A 133 13.43 -2.55 -3.85
CA MET A 133 13.14 -2.73 -5.28
C MET A 133 11.77 -2.14 -5.63
N GLY A 134 11.48 -1.94 -6.91
CA GLY A 134 10.18 -1.45 -7.35
C GLY A 134 9.82 -0.12 -6.72
N PHE A 135 10.75 0.82 -6.65
CA PHE A 135 10.60 2.13 -6.02
C PHE A 135 10.45 2.10 -4.48
N CYS A 136 10.40 0.91 -3.86
CA CYS A 136 10.09 0.72 -2.44
C CYS A 136 11.36 0.57 -1.61
N LEU A 137 11.40 1.27 -0.46
CA LEU A 137 12.51 1.23 0.49
C LEU A 137 12.19 0.40 1.73
N PHE A 138 11.01 0.57 2.32
CA PHE A 138 10.51 -0.25 3.43
C PHE A 138 9.14 -0.82 3.07
N SER A 139 8.83 -2.03 3.56
CA SER A 139 7.53 -2.67 3.36
C SER A 139 6.49 -2.07 4.30
N ASN A 140 5.87 -0.95 3.88
CA ASN A 140 4.94 -0.18 4.70
C ASN A 140 3.76 -1.04 5.20
N ALA A 141 3.18 -1.87 4.33
CA ALA A 141 2.08 -2.75 4.68
C ALA A 141 2.48 -3.84 5.69
N ALA A 142 3.67 -4.44 5.52
CA ALA A 142 4.17 -5.42 6.48
C ALA A 142 4.50 -4.78 7.83
N ILE A 143 5.04 -3.55 7.84
CA ILE A 143 5.30 -2.80 9.09
C ILE A 143 3.98 -2.48 9.81
N ALA A 144 2.95 -2.06 9.08
CA ALA A 144 1.60 -1.87 9.63
C ALA A 144 1.04 -3.16 10.24
N ALA A 145 1.20 -4.29 9.55
CA ALA A 145 0.75 -5.59 10.06
C ALA A 145 1.50 -5.99 11.35
N GLN A 146 2.82 -5.79 11.39
CA GLN A 146 3.61 -6.08 12.59
C GLN A 146 3.32 -5.09 13.73
N GLN A 147 2.93 -3.85 13.43
CA GLN A 147 2.42 -2.91 14.45
C GLN A 147 1.12 -3.43 15.05
N ALA A 148 0.19 -3.92 14.24
CA ALA A 148 -1.05 -4.51 14.74
C ALA A 148 -0.79 -5.74 15.63
N ARG A 149 0.19 -6.58 15.27
CA ARG A 149 0.62 -7.71 16.11
C ARG A 149 1.22 -7.25 17.45
N ALA A 150 2.03 -6.21 17.43
CA ALA A 150 2.58 -5.62 18.65
C ALA A 150 1.51 -5.01 19.56
N ARG A 151 0.35 -4.64 18.99
CA ARG A 151 -0.84 -4.17 19.70
C ARG A 151 -1.77 -5.32 20.14
N GLY A 152 -1.38 -6.58 19.93
CA GLY A 152 -2.05 -7.77 20.44
C GLY A 152 -3.03 -8.43 19.47
N LEU A 153 -3.18 -7.96 18.24
CA LEU A 153 -3.95 -8.65 17.22
C LEU A 153 -3.15 -9.85 16.68
N ARG A 154 -3.87 -10.88 16.27
CA ARG A 154 -3.26 -12.10 15.75
C ARG A 154 -3.39 -12.21 14.24
N ARG A 155 -4.63 -12.17 13.72
CA ARG A 155 -4.92 -12.37 12.30
C ARG A 155 -5.00 -11.03 11.58
N ILE A 156 -3.98 -10.71 10.78
CA ILE A 156 -3.93 -9.49 9.99
C ILE A 156 -3.92 -9.85 8.51
N ALA A 157 -4.78 -9.20 7.73
CA ALA A 157 -4.80 -9.36 6.29
C ALA A 157 -4.28 -8.10 5.59
N VAL A 158 -3.44 -8.30 4.59
CA VAL A 158 -3.10 -7.31 3.57
C VAL A 158 -3.72 -7.75 2.25
N VAL A 159 -4.50 -6.87 1.63
CA VAL A 159 -5.00 -7.06 0.26
C VAL A 159 -4.40 -5.97 -0.62
N ASP A 160 -4.07 -6.33 -1.86
CA ASP A 160 -3.30 -5.51 -2.77
C ASP A 160 -4.00 -5.48 -4.14
N PHE A 161 -4.34 -4.30 -4.62
CA PHE A 161 -4.91 -4.11 -5.95
C PHE A 161 -4.04 -3.22 -6.85
N ASP A 162 -2.79 -2.96 -6.46
CA ASP A 162 -1.78 -2.45 -7.35
C ASP A 162 -1.66 -3.35 -8.59
N VAL A 163 -1.31 -2.79 -9.75
CA VAL A 163 -1.17 -3.58 -10.98
C VAL A 163 0.01 -4.53 -10.93
N HIS A 164 0.99 -4.24 -10.07
CA HIS A 164 2.16 -5.08 -9.84
C HIS A 164 1.96 -6.01 -8.63
N HIS A 165 2.53 -7.18 -8.68
CA HIS A 165 2.52 -8.10 -7.55
C HIS A 165 3.37 -7.55 -6.39
N GLY A 166 2.79 -7.43 -5.20
CA GLY A 166 3.47 -6.99 -3.97
C GLY A 166 4.37 -8.07 -3.38
N ASN A 167 5.44 -8.43 -4.09
CA ASN A 167 6.36 -9.50 -3.70
C ASN A 167 6.99 -9.30 -2.32
N GLY A 168 7.22 -8.05 -1.91
CA GLY A 168 7.78 -7.74 -0.60
C GLY A 168 6.83 -8.08 0.54
N THR A 169 5.56 -7.70 0.42
CA THR A 169 4.52 -8.07 1.38
C THR A 169 4.32 -9.58 1.42
N GLN A 170 4.23 -10.24 0.24
CA GLN A 170 4.14 -11.69 0.16
C GLN A 170 5.32 -12.36 0.87
N ALA A 171 6.56 -11.93 0.60
CA ALA A 171 7.75 -12.52 1.22
C ALA A 171 7.74 -12.40 2.75
N ALA A 172 7.28 -11.27 3.28
CA ALA A 172 7.15 -11.05 4.72
C ALA A 172 6.08 -11.95 5.37
N PHE A 173 5.05 -12.36 4.62
CA PHE A 173 3.89 -13.11 5.14
C PHE A 173 3.94 -14.60 4.84
N PHE A 174 4.75 -15.03 3.89
CA PHE A 174 4.72 -16.38 3.29
C PHE A 174 4.80 -17.52 4.32
N SER A 175 5.56 -17.32 5.39
CA SER A 175 5.84 -18.34 6.40
C SER A 175 5.05 -18.17 7.70
N ASP A 176 4.13 -17.22 7.77
CA ASP A 176 3.32 -16.95 8.97
C ASP A 176 1.82 -17.19 8.70
N PRO A 177 1.21 -18.27 9.25
CA PRO A 177 -0.18 -18.60 8.98
C PRO A 177 -1.20 -17.58 9.55
N ASP A 178 -0.78 -16.70 10.42
CA ASP A 178 -1.62 -15.67 11.03
C ASP A 178 -1.56 -14.33 10.23
N LEU A 179 -0.78 -14.27 9.18
CA LEU A 179 -0.70 -13.14 8.25
C LEU A 179 -1.21 -13.57 6.87
N PHE A 180 -2.21 -12.88 6.36
CA PHE A 180 -2.83 -13.17 5.07
C PHE A 180 -2.45 -12.11 4.05
N TYR A 181 -2.02 -12.55 2.86
CA TYR A 181 -1.79 -11.67 1.72
C TYR A 181 -2.62 -12.12 0.52
N ALA A 182 -3.29 -11.18 -0.15
CA ALA A 182 -3.96 -11.47 -1.41
C ALA A 182 -3.76 -10.32 -2.40
N SER A 183 -3.57 -10.67 -3.68
CA SER A 183 -3.30 -9.70 -4.73
C SER A 183 -4.00 -10.06 -6.04
N THR A 184 -4.58 -9.03 -6.69
CA THR A 184 -4.80 -9.03 -8.14
C THR A 184 -3.73 -8.19 -8.80
N HIS A 185 -3.07 -8.71 -9.80
CA HIS A 185 -2.00 -8.00 -10.52
C HIS A 185 -1.93 -8.47 -11.97
N GLN A 186 -1.32 -7.69 -12.84
CA GLN A 186 -1.06 -8.12 -14.20
C GLN A 186 0.02 -9.20 -14.24
N HIS A 187 -0.20 -10.23 -15.05
CA HIS A 187 0.83 -11.23 -15.35
C HIS A 187 0.75 -11.64 -16.83
N PRO A 188 1.88 -11.66 -17.59
CA PRO A 188 3.23 -11.26 -17.14
C PRO A 188 3.37 -9.75 -16.93
N CYS A 189 4.07 -9.35 -15.88
CA CYS A 189 4.47 -7.99 -15.54
C CYS A 189 5.58 -8.03 -14.49
N TYR A 190 6.19 -6.87 -14.19
CA TYR A 190 7.08 -6.72 -13.04
C TYR A 190 6.37 -7.14 -11.75
N PRO A 191 7.04 -7.78 -10.77
CA PRO A 191 8.42 -8.26 -10.76
C PRO A 191 8.57 -9.69 -11.31
N GLY A 192 7.54 -10.27 -11.92
CA GLY A 192 7.55 -11.62 -12.50
C GLY A 192 7.20 -12.74 -11.51
N THR A 193 6.68 -12.39 -10.35
CA THR A 193 6.19 -13.30 -9.28
C THR A 193 4.67 -13.22 -9.13
N GLY A 194 4.08 -13.89 -8.15
CA GLY A 194 2.65 -13.81 -7.88
C GLY A 194 1.81 -14.83 -8.64
N MET A 195 2.38 -15.99 -8.92
CA MET A 195 1.60 -17.06 -9.55
C MET A 195 0.59 -17.64 -8.57
N ALA A 196 -0.57 -18.06 -9.06
CA ALA A 196 -1.65 -18.66 -8.23
C ALA A 196 -1.20 -19.90 -7.43
N LYS A 197 -0.10 -20.54 -7.81
CA LYS A 197 0.49 -21.66 -7.06
C LYS A 197 1.32 -21.25 -5.84
N GLU A 198 1.64 -19.97 -5.70
CA GLU A 198 2.36 -19.42 -4.56
C GLU A 198 1.33 -19.17 -3.45
N GLN A 199 1.16 -20.12 -2.52
CA GLN A 199 0.05 -20.14 -1.57
C GLN A 199 0.47 -19.95 -0.09
N GLY A 200 1.77 -19.80 0.17
CA GLY A 200 2.28 -19.75 1.55
C GLY A 200 2.13 -21.07 2.31
N VAL A 201 2.48 -21.06 3.61
CA VAL A 201 2.54 -22.27 4.42
C VAL A 201 1.17 -22.84 4.83
N ALA A 202 0.11 -22.03 4.77
CA ALA A 202 -1.24 -22.38 5.22
C ALA A 202 -2.34 -21.97 4.22
N GLY A 203 -2.00 -21.76 2.95
CA GLY A 203 -2.93 -21.13 2.00
C GLY A 203 -3.21 -19.66 2.31
N ASN A 204 -2.33 -19.05 3.08
CA ASN A 204 -2.43 -17.68 3.56
C ASN A 204 -1.94 -16.63 2.52
N VAL A 205 -1.52 -17.09 1.35
CA VAL A 205 -1.20 -16.26 0.19
C VAL A 205 -2.14 -16.63 -0.96
N VAL A 206 -2.84 -15.63 -1.52
CA VAL A 206 -3.83 -15.80 -2.57
C VAL A 206 -3.54 -14.85 -3.74
N ASN A 207 -2.92 -15.37 -4.77
CA ASN A 207 -2.61 -14.62 -5.98
C ASN A 207 -3.65 -14.88 -7.07
N ALA A 208 -4.20 -13.81 -7.65
CA ALA A 208 -5.14 -13.84 -8.76
C ALA A 208 -4.58 -13.02 -9.94
N PRO A 209 -3.59 -13.57 -10.68
CA PRO A 209 -2.98 -12.89 -11.81
C PRO A 209 -3.99 -12.67 -12.94
N LEU A 210 -3.95 -11.49 -13.54
CA LEU A 210 -4.81 -11.08 -14.64
C LEU A 210 -3.97 -10.86 -15.92
N PRO A 211 -4.43 -11.36 -17.09
CA PRO A 211 -3.73 -11.09 -18.34
C PRO A 211 -3.79 -9.61 -18.72
N PRO A 212 -2.79 -9.09 -19.47
CA PRO A 212 -2.82 -7.74 -20.01
C PRO A 212 -4.13 -7.48 -20.78
N GLY A 213 -4.67 -6.26 -20.68
CA GLY A 213 -5.94 -5.87 -21.28
C GLY A 213 -7.18 -6.22 -20.46
N SER A 214 -7.03 -6.89 -19.30
CA SER A 214 -8.16 -7.18 -18.41
C SER A 214 -8.75 -5.90 -17.84
N GLY A 215 -10.07 -5.75 -17.95
CA GLY A 215 -10.84 -4.65 -17.39
C GLY A 215 -11.61 -5.04 -16.14
N GLY A 216 -12.51 -4.14 -15.69
CA GLY A 216 -13.27 -4.26 -14.46
C GLY A 216 -14.03 -5.58 -14.29
N GLN A 217 -14.58 -6.15 -15.37
CA GLN A 217 -15.29 -7.43 -15.28
C GLN A 217 -14.37 -8.57 -14.81
N ALA A 218 -13.18 -8.70 -15.39
CA ALA A 218 -12.21 -9.72 -15.03
C ALA A 218 -11.67 -9.47 -13.60
N PHE A 219 -11.37 -8.22 -13.28
CA PHE A 219 -10.94 -7.80 -11.96
C PHE A 219 -11.97 -8.16 -10.88
N ARG A 220 -13.22 -7.73 -11.03
CA ARG A 220 -14.30 -8.03 -10.07
C ARG A 220 -14.53 -9.52 -9.92
N ALA A 221 -14.50 -10.28 -11.03
CA ALA A 221 -14.64 -11.73 -10.99
C ALA A 221 -13.51 -12.42 -10.21
N ALA A 222 -12.25 -11.95 -10.32
CA ALA A 222 -11.11 -12.46 -9.54
C ALA A 222 -11.31 -12.21 -8.04
N TRP A 223 -11.77 -11.02 -7.67
CA TRP A 223 -12.07 -10.69 -6.27
C TRP A 223 -13.24 -11.52 -5.73
N GLU A 224 -14.37 -11.55 -6.43
CA GLU A 224 -15.59 -12.24 -5.97
C GLU A 224 -15.42 -13.75 -5.84
N ARG A 225 -14.68 -14.36 -6.77
CA ARG A 225 -14.57 -15.83 -6.84
C ARG A 225 -13.38 -16.36 -6.06
N THR A 226 -12.34 -15.56 -5.84
CA THR A 226 -11.07 -16.05 -5.28
C THR A 226 -10.68 -15.30 -4.01
N ILE A 227 -10.51 -13.97 -4.05
CA ILE A 227 -9.90 -13.24 -2.94
C ILE A 227 -10.91 -13.01 -1.81
N LEU A 228 -12.09 -12.47 -2.08
CA LEU A 228 -13.05 -12.14 -1.04
C LEU A 228 -13.51 -13.38 -0.24
N PRO A 229 -13.78 -14.57 -0.85
CA PRO A 229 -14.09 -15.76 -0.09
C PRO A 229 -12.94 -16.24 0.80
N ALA A 230 -11.70 -16.20 0.31
CA ALA A 230 -10.53 -16.60 1.08
C ALA A 230 -10.26 -15.63 2.25
N LEU A 231 -10.37 -14.33 2.01
CA LEU A 231 -10.24 -13.30 3.02
C LEU A 231 -11.34 -13.39 4.09
N ASP A 232 -12.58 -13.67 3.68
CA ASP A 232 -13.69 -13.87 4.61
C ASP A 232 -13.48 -15.12 5.49
N ALA A 233 -12.97 -16.21 4.91
CA ALA A 233 -12.64 -17.44 5.63
C ALA A 233 -11.47 -17.25 6.60
N PHE A 234 -10.46 -16.44 6.25
CA PHE A 234 -9.34 -16.10 7.14
C PHE A 234 -9.81 -15.32 8.37
N ALA A 235 -10.90 -14.57 8.29
CA ALA A 235 -11.52 -13.81 9.37
C ALA A 235 -10.51 -12.85 10.06
N PRO A 236 -9.99 -11.85 9.34
CA PRO A 236 -9.00 -10.92 9.89
C PRO A 236 -9.55 -10.08 11.04
N GLU A 237 -8.67 -9.65 11.93
CA GLU A 237 -8.96 -8.70 13.02
C GLU A 237 -8.63 -7.25 12.62
N LEU A 238 -7.83 -7.10 11.55
CA LEU A 238 -7.52 -5.83 10.88
C LEU A 238 -7.34 -6.10 9.39
N LEU A 239 -7.89 -5.20 8.56
CA LEU A 239 -7.68 -5.19 7.12
C LEU A 239 -6.75 -4.04 6.73
N ILE A 240 -5.64 -4.37 6.07
CA ILE A 240 -4.73 -3.42 5.46
C ILE A 240 -4.89 -3.52 3.94
N VAL A 241 -4.82 -2.39 3.26
CA VAL A 241 -4.97 -2.31 1.81
C VAL A 241 -3.74 -1.64 1.22
N SER A 242 -2.99 -2.34 0.39
CA SER A 242 -2.04 -1.75 -0.55
C SER A 242 -2.82 -1.23 -1.74
N ALA A 243 -3.01 0.09 -1.76
CA ALA A 243 -3.87 0.78 -2.71
C ALA A 243 -3.04 1.43 -3.82
N GLY A 244 -2.69 0.64 -4.83
CA GLY A 244 -2.14 1.14 -6.10
C GLY A 244 -3.25 1.47 -7.08
N PHE A 245 -3.05 2.51 -7.85
CA PHE A 245 -4.03 2.98 -8.85
C PHE A 245 -3.49 2.87 -10.29
N ASP A 246 -2.37 2.18 -10.46
CA ASP A 246 -1.70 1.92 -11.74
C ASP A 246 -2.35 0.80 -12.57
N ALA A 247 -3.35 0.10 -12.03
CA ALA A 247 -4.24 -0.74 -12.81
C ALA A 247 -5.22 0.06 -13.68
N HIS A 248 -5.24 1.41 -13.57
CA HIS A 248 -6.11 2.28 -14.35
C HIS A 248 -5.74 2.27 -15.84
N ALA A 249 -6.75 2.34 -16.72
CA ALA A 249 -6.59 2.25 -18.17
C ALA A 249 -5.71 3.35 -18.80
N ALA A 250 -5.48 4.45 -18.10
CA ALA A 250 -4.60 5.55 -18.52
C ALA A 250 -3.17 5.42 -17.99
N ASP A 251 -2.87 4.43 -17.15
CA ASP A 251 -1.55 4.29 -16.55
C ASP A 251 -0.51 3.85 -17.60
N PRO A 252 0.70 4.45 -17.59
CA PRO A 252 1.72 4.14 -18.61
C PRO A 252 2.54 2.88 -18.31
N LEU A 253 2.48 2.29 -17.11
CA LEU A 253 3.40 1.22 -16.71
C LEU A 253 2.83 -0.19 -16.89
N ALA A 254 1.52 -0.34 -17.12
CA ALA A 254 0.90 -1.64 -17.33
C ALA A 254 -0.33 -1.54 -18.26
N ASP A 255 -0.94 -2.68 -18.56
CA ASP A 255 -1.99 -2.80 -19.57
C ASP A 255 -3.35 -3.24 -19.00
N LEU A 256 -3.55 -3.23 -17.67
CA LEU A 256 -4.89 -3.40 -17.12
C LEU A 256 -5.74 -2.17 -17.47
N ARG A 257 -7.07 -2.36 -17.48
CA ARG A 257 -8.00 -1.35 -17.96
C ARG A 257 -9.12 -1.11 -16.94
N LEU A 258 -8.73 -0.77 -15.71
CA LEU A 258 -9.68 -0.36 -14.68
C LEU A 258 -10.01 1.12 -14.83
N HIS A 259 -11.13 1.51 -14.24
CA HIS A 259 -11.59 2.88 -14.12
C HIS A 259 -11.97 3.17 -12.67
N GLU A 260 -12.28 4.43 -12.37
CA GLU A 260 -12.60 4.88 -11.01
C GLU A 260 -13.74 4.06 -10.38
N ASP A 261 -14.72 3.63 -11.17
CA ASP A 261 -15.84 2.79 -10.70
C ASP A 261 -15.38 1.40 -10.20
N ASP A 262 -14.28 0.89 -10.71
CA ASP A 262 -13.71 -0.38 -10.26
C ASP A 262 -13.01 -0.21 -8.91
N PHE A 263 -12.29 0.90 -8.72
CA PHE A 263 -11.69 1.24 -7.42
C PHE A 263 -12.76 1.60 -6.37
N ALA A 264 -13.83 2.27 -6.76
CA ALA A 264 -14.99 2.49 -5.88
C ALA A 264 -15.64 1.17 -5.46
N TRP A 265 -15.84 0.24 -6.42
CA TRP A 265 -16.45 -1.06 -6.17
C TRP A 265 -15.60 -1.89 -5.20
N ILE A 266 -14.29 -2.03 -5.45
CA ILE A 266 -13.44 -2.83 -4.55
C ILE A 266 -13.36 -2.22 -3.16
N THR A 267 -13.28 -0.91 -3.07
CA THR A 267 -13.30 -0.22 -1.77
C THR A 267 -14.57 -0.52 -1.00
N ALA A 268 -15.73 -0.45 -1.64
CA ALA A 268 -17.02 -0.77 -1.01
C ALA A 268 -17.08 -2.24 -0.55
N ALA A 269 -16.58 -3.18 -1.36
CA ALA A 269 -16.51 -4.60 -1.00
C ALA A 269 -15.61 -4.85 0.23
N LEU A 270 -14.44 -4.20 0.28
CA LEU A 270 -13.50 -4.30 1.40
C LEU A 270 -14.05 -3.65 2.68
N VAL A 271 -14.72 -2.50 2.56
CA VAL A 271 -15.40 -1.85 3.69
C VAL A 271 -16.49 -2.75 4.25
N ALA A 272 -17.32 -3.35 3.38
CA ALA A 272 -18.38 -4.27 3.81
C ALA A 272 -17.81 -5.54 4.48
N LEU A 273 -16.68 -6.07 4.01
CA LEU A 273 -16.00 -7.19 4.64
C LEU A 273 -15.43 -6.80 6.01
N ALA A 274 -14.76 -5.64 6.09
CA ALA A 274 -14.19 -5.16 7.34
C ALA A 274 -15.27 -4.95 8.42
N ASP A 275 -16.45 -4.46 8.04
CA ASP A 275 -17.58 -4.32 8.97
C ASP A 275 -18.01 -5.67 9.56
N ARG A 276 -17.99 -6.72 8.76
CA ARG A 276 -18.38 -8.05 9.22
C ARG A 276 -17.31 -8.76 10.03
N ARG A 277 -16.02 -8.52 9.75
CA ARG A 277 -14.90 -9.33 10.25
C ARG A 277 -14.00 -8.62 11.25
N CYS A 278 -13.76 -7.34 11.09
CA CYS A 278 -12.80 -6.58 11.91
C CYS A 278 -13.36 -5.24 12.41
N GLU A 279 -14.65 -5.21 12.74
CA GLU A 279 -15.31 -4.02 13.35
C GLU A 279 -15.17 -2.74 12.50
N GLY A 280 -14.97 -2.89 11.18
CA GLY A 280 -14.76 -1.80 10.24
C GLY A 280 -13.35 -1.22 10.26
N ARG A 281 -12.39 -1.87 10.92
CA ARG A 281 -11.00 -1.42 10.98
C ARG A 281 -10.28 -1.64 9.65
N ILE A 282 -9.99 -0.55 8.95
CA ILE A 282 -9.24 -0.55 7.67
C ILE A 282 -8.12 0.48 7.74
N VAL A 283 -6.94 0.06 7.33
CA VAL A 283 -5.79 0.96 7.05
C VAL A 283 -5.42 0.79 5.58
N SER A 284 -5.51 1.86 4.79
CA SER A 284 -5.17 1.85 3.37
C SER A 284 -3.91 2.67 3.14
N LEU A 285 -3.00 2.15 2.33
CA LEU A 285 -1.68 2.72 2.05
C LEU A 285 -1.57 3.00 0.56
N LEU A 286 -1.16 4.20 0.18
CA LEU A 286 -0.88 4.56 -1.21
C LEU A 286 0.32 3.78 -1.72
N GLU A 287 0.13 3.08 -2.85
CA GLU A 287 1.22 2.40 -3.58
C GLU A 287 1.42 3.05 -4.96
N GLY A 288 1.23 2.33 -6.06
CA GLY A 288 1.40 2.80 -7.43
C GLY A 288 0.32 3.74 -7.95
N GLY A 289 0.45 4.13 -9.20
CA GLY A 289 -0.37 5.07 -9.96
C GLY A 289 0.47 6.20 -10.53
N TYR A 290 0.62 6.22 -11.87
CA TYR A 290 1.64 7.04 -12.56
C TYR A 290 1.04 7.95 -13.63
N ASP A 291 -0.21 7.77 -14.04
CA ASP A 291 -1.00 8.84 -14.64
C ASP A 291 -1.56 9.73 -13.54
N LEU A 292 -1.13 10.99 -13.49
CA LEU A 292 -1.44 11.90 -12.38
C LEU A 292 -2.94 12.22 -12.27
N SER A 293 -3.66 12.27 -13.39
CA SER A 293 -5.10 12.57 -13.40
C SER A 293 -5.90 11.37 -12.92
N ALA A 294 -5.58 10.18 -13.43
CA ALA A 294 -6.19 8.92 -13.01
C ALA A 294 -5.91 8.61 -11.53
N LEU A 295 -4.67 8.82 -11.08
CA LEU A 295 -4.28 8.65 -9.69
C LEU A 295 -5.10 9.56 -8.76
N ALA A 296 -5.22 10.84 -9.10
CA ALA A 296 -5.99 11.81 -8.31
C ALA A 296 -7.47 11.41 -8.20
N ALA A 297 -8.10 11.06 -9.34
CA ALA A 297 -9.50 10.66 -9.39
C ALA A 297 -9.75 9.34 -8.65
N SER A 298 -8.90 8.33 -8.89
CA SER A 298 -9.02 7.00 -8.28
C SER A 298 -8.79 7.03 -6.77
N ALA A 299 -7.78 7.78 -6.30
CA ALA A 299 -7.56 7.97 -4.86
C ALA A 299 -8.74 8.71 -4.20
N ALA A 300 -9.33 9.70 -4.87
CA ALA A 300 -10.48 10.42 -4.34
C ALA A 300 -11.70 9.49 -4.18
N VAL A 301 -12.04 8.66 -5.17
CA VAL A 301 -13.18 7.73 -5.04
C VAL A 301 -12.90 6.63 -3.99
N HIS A 302 -11.66 6.18 -3.87
CA HIS A 302 -11.26 5.25 -2.82
C HIS A 302 -11.45 5.85 -1.42
N VAL A 303 -10.95 7.04 -1.17
CA VAL A 303 -11.08 7.71 0.13
C VAL A 303 -12.56 8.03 0.44
N ARG A 304 -13.36 8.44 -0.56
CA ARG A 304 -14.82 8.58 -0.40
C ARG A 304 -15.48 7.27 0.05
N GLY A 305 -15.08 6.16 -0.55
CA GLY A 305 -15.54 4.82 -0.14
C GLY A 305 -15.20 4.49 1.32
N LEU A 306 -13.96 4.79 1.77
CA LEU A 306 -13.57 4.65 3.17
C LEU A 306 -14.39 5.55 4.10
N MET A 307 -14.73 6.77 3.66
CA MET A 307 -15.60 7.72 4.38
C MET A 307 -17.08 7.32 4.34
N ARG A 308 -17.46 6.39 3.44
CA ARG A 308 -18.85 5.95 3.17
C ARG A 308 -19.75 7.09 2.64
N LEU A 309 -19.20 7.88 1.73
CA LEU A 309 -19.89 8.99 1.04
C LEU A 309 -20.38 8.55 -0.34
#